data_200750123245907617144166fe596825
#
_entry.id   200750123245907617144166fe596825
#
_cell.length_a   1.000
_cell.length_b   1.000
_cell.length_c   1.000
_cell.angle_alpha   90.00
_cell.angle_beta   90.00
_cell.angle_gamma   90.00
#
_symmetry.space_group_name_H-M   'P 1'
#
loop_
_entity.id
_entity.type
_entity.pdbx_description
1 polymer ?
#
loop_
_entity_poly.entity_id
_entity_poly.type
_entity_poly.pdbx_seq_one_letter_code
_entity_poly.pdbx_strand_id
1 'polypeptide(L)'
;DAKRKMEHASSENERFKAEQDYRQWSDLIRKYSDGIRVAWNDNDGLESAYQKGEFITAYFPAERKAQFAKPNGVENIKLSEVYDTTENAGNILLKYMVHMKTQQSFARNEGDQEIVERIQQWFDRFESALQVLLDEKSIHLEYDYKNYNFKIRQEGREPFEFSELSDGYSSVIYIVSDLILRMDKNWLLGEEISQYNAQGIVLIDELE
;
A
#
# COMPACT_ATOMS: atom_id res chain seq x y z
N ASP A 1 28.64 3.91 -6.09
CA ASP A 1 28.92 3.52 -4.71
C ASP A 1 29.64 2.16 -4.62
N ALA A 2 29.20 1.11 -5.29
CA ALA A 2 29.86 -0.20 -5.27
C ALA A 2 31.35 -0.15 -5.72
N LYS A 3 31.69 0.66 -6.73
CA LYS A 3 33.08 0.87 -7.15
C LYS A 3 33.92 1.51 -6.05
N ARG A 4 33.36 2.48 -5.31
CA ARG A 4 34.02 3.14 -4.17
C ARG A 4 34.22 2.18 -2.99
N LYS A 5 33.24 1.29 -2.75
CA LYS A 5 33.35 0.22 -1.75
C LYS A 5 34.46 -0.78 -2.09
N MET A 6 34.65 -1.11 -3.39
CA MET A 6 35.78 -1.93 -3.83
C MET A 6 37.14 -1.30 -3.58
N GLU A 7 37.28 0.01 -3.80
CA GLU A 7 38.52 0.75 -3.63
C GLU A 7 38.92 0.90 -2.13
N HIS A 8 37.93 0.83 -1.22
CA HIS A 8 38.12 1.06 0.22
C HIS A 8 37.91 -0.20 1.07
N ALA A 9 37.74 -1.37 0.45
CA ALA A 9 37.56 -2.64 1.16
C ALA A 9 38.79 -2.99 1.99
N SER A 10 38.57 -3.24 3.28
CA SER A 10 39.62 -3.54 4.26
C SER A 10 39.95 -5.03 4.33
N SER A 11 39.12 -5.91 3.75
CA SER A 11 39.32 -7.35 3.74
C SER A 11 39.01 -7.95 2.36
N GLU A 12 39.56 -9.14 2.10
CA GLU A 12 39.35 -9.88 0.85
C GLU A 12 37.89 -10.25 0.65
N ASN A 13 37.17 -10.58 1.73
CA ASN A 13 35.74 -10.87 1.73
C ASN A 13 34.88 -9.63 1.38
N GLU A 14 35.21 -8.48 1.93
CA GLU A 14 34.51 -7.21 1.60
C GLU A 14 34.74 -6.84 0.14
N ARG A 15 35.96 -7.03 -0.35
CA ARG A 15 36.31 -6.75 -1.75
C ARG A 15 35.54 -7.69 -2.70
N PHE A 16 35.49 -8.97 -2.39
CA PHE A 16 34.73 -9.95 -3.19
C PHE A 16 33.24 -9.63 -3.25
N LYS A 17 32.64 -9.26 -2.10
CA LYS A 17 31.24 -8.88 -2.04
C LYS A 17 30.97 -7.59 -2.83
N ALA A 18 31.82 -6.59 -2.67
CA ALA A 18 31.70 -5.35 -3.43
C ALA A 18 31.89 -5.56 -4.94
N GLU A 19 32.73 -6.49 -5.36
CA GLU A 19 32.92 -6.85 -6.76
C GLU A 19 31.69 -7.60 -7.33
N GLN A 20 31.05 -8.47 -6.57
CA GLN A 20 29.79 -9.12 -6.96
C GLN A 20 28.67 -8.08 -7.12
N ASP A 21 28.51 -7.19 -6.15
CA ASP A 21 27.55 -6.09 -6.21
C ASP A 21 27.81 -5.21 -7.45
N TYR A 22 29.06 -4.84 -7.71
CA TYR A 22 29.41 -4.04 -8.89
C TYR A 22 29.07 -4.73 -10.21
N ARG A 23 29.34 -6.02 -10.34
CA ARG A 23 28.98 -6.82 -11.55
C ARG A 23 27.47 -6.85 -11.73
N GLN A 24 26.72 -7.15 -10.67
CA GLN A 24 25.27 -7.21 -10.71
C GLN A 24 24.66 -5.86 -11.14
N TRP A 25 25.12 -4.77 -10.55
CA TRP A 25 24.67 -3.42 -10.93
C TRP A 25 25.09 -3.03 -12.34
N SER A 26 26.30 -3.40 -12.77
CA SER A 26 26.75 -3.12 -14.13
C SER A 26 25.93 -3.87 -15.19
N ASP A 27 25.56 -5.11 -14.91
CA ASP A 27 24.71 -5.90 -15.81
C ASP A 27 23.28 -5.34 -15.86
N LEU A 28 22.73 -4.91 -14.72
CA LEU A 28 21.44 -4.20 -14.65
C LEU A 28 21.48 -2.89 -15.46
N ILE A 29 22.49 -2.06 -15.24
CA ILE A 29 22.66 -0.79 -15.97
C ILE A 29 22.76 -1.06 -17.49
N ARG A 30 23.52 -2.10 -17.89
CA ARG A 30 23.64 -2.48 -19.31
C ARG A 30 22.32 -2.96 -19.89
N LYS A 31 21.57 -3.76 -19.13
CA LYS A 31 20.24 -4.29 -19.53
C LYS A 31 19.23 -3.18 -19.74
N TYR A 32 19.29 -2.12 -18.94
CA TYR A 32 18.36 -0.98 -19.00
C TYR A 32 19.01 0.30 -19.52
N SER A 33 20.13 0.20 -20.29
CA SER A 33 20.87 1.37 -20.82
C SER A 33 20.03 2.25 -21.74
N ASP A 34 19.03 1.68 -22.40
CA ASP A 34 18.12 2.38 -23.32
C ASP A 34 16.83 2.87 -22.61
N GLY A 35 16.71 2.62 -21.31
CA GLY A 35 15.57 3.04 -20.51
C GLY A 35 15.62 4.50 -20.06
N ILE A 36 14.54 4.93 -19.42
CA ILE A 36 14.45 6.24 -18.78
C ILE A 36 15.40 6.26 -17.58
N ARG A 37 16.26 7.28 -17.51
CA ARG A 37 17.11 7.54 -16.34
C ARG A 37 16.46 8.60 -15.48
N VAL A 38 16.25 8.28 -14.22
CA VAL A 38 15.80 9.26 -13.22
C VAL A 38 17.01 9.68 -12.40
N ALA A 39 17.23 10.98 -12.31
CA ALA A 39 18.29 11.56 -11.46
C ALA A 39 17.63 12.32 -10.30
N TRP A 40 18.18 12.17 -9.12
CA TRP A 40 17.71 12.81 -7.90
C TRP A 40 18.76 13.80 -7.42
N ASN A 41 18.34 14.92 -6.87
CA ASN A 41 19.25 15.90 -6.29
C ASN A 41 19.88 15.44 -4.97
N ASP A 42 19.17 14.55 -4.24
CA ASP A 42 19.58 13.98 -2.97
C ASP A 42 19.25 12.48 -2.93
N ASN A 43 20.21 11.66 -3.34
CA ASN A 43 20.03 10.20 -3.34
C ASN A 43 20.02 9.61 -1.92
N ASP A 44 20.82 10.15 -1.02
CA ASP A 44 20.95 9.62 0.36
C ASP A 44 19.66 9.94 1.15
N GLY A 45 19.13 11.15 0.97
CA GLY A 45 17.84 11.54 1.54
C GLY A 45 16.68 10.72 1.01
N LEU A 46 16.67 10.44 -0.31
CA LEU A 46 15.64 9.60 -0.92
C LEU A 46 15.70 8.16 -0.40
N GLU A 47 16.89 7.55 -0.32
CA GLU A 47 17.06 6.20 0.22
C GLU A 47 16.62 6.14 1.68
N SER A 48 16.97 7.14 2.49
CA SER A 48 16.51 7.25 3.87
C SER A 48 15.00 7.36 3.98
N ALA A 49 14.36 8.21 3.17
CA ALA A 49 12.92 8.37 3.13
C ALA A 49 12.21 7.08 2.70
N TYR A 50 12.76 6.36 1.71
CA TYR A 50 12.22 5.06 1.29
C TYR A 50 12.31 4.02 2.42
N GLN A 51 13.44 3.89 3.09
CA GLN A 51 13.64 2.95 4.20
C GLN A 51 12.74 3.26 5.40
N LYS A 52 12.41 4.52 5.63
CA LYS A 52 11.43 4.94 6.64
C LYS A 52 9.99 4.85 6.12
N GLY A 53 9.83 4.58 4.79
CA GLY A 53 8.59 4.56 4.05
C GLY A 53 7.87 5.91 4.00
N GLU A 54 8.60 6.97 4.09
CA GLU A 54 8.14 8.33 3.79
C GLU A 54 8.12 8.59 2.28
N PHE A 55 8.78 7.72 1.50
CA PHE A 55 8.76 7.72 0.04
C PHE A 55 8.24 6.39 -0.50
N ILE A 56 7.17 6.44 -1.28
CA ILE A 56 6.43 5.27 -1.77
C ILE A 56 6.78 5.04 -3.23
N THR A 57 7.01 3.79 -3.59
CA THR A 57 7.09 3.37 -4.98
C THR A 57 6.09 2.26 -5.25
N ALA A 58 5.37 2.35 -6.38
CA ALA A 58 4.45 1.31 -6.81
C ALA A 58 4.45 1.20 -8.33
N TYR A 59 4.31 -0.03 -8.83
CA TYR A 59 4.12 -0.31 -10.24
C TYR A 59 2.88 -1.19 -10.43
N PHE A 60 1.99 -0.73 -11.28
CA PHE A 60 0.78 -1.44 -11.65
C PHE A 60 0.85 -1.80 -13.14
N PRO A 61 1.06 -3.10 -13.49
CA PRO A 61 1.12 -3.54 -14.87
C PRO A 61 -0.26 -3.47 -15.55
N ALA A 62 -0.30 -3.52 -16.88
CA ALA A 62 -1.55 -3.51 -17.66
C ALA A 62 -2.51 -4.63 -17.26
N GLU A 63 -1.99 -5.86 -17.14
CA GLU A 63 -2.76 -7.00 -16.67
C GLU A 63 -2.95 -6.98 -15.15
N ARG A 64 -3.82 -6.08 -14.67
CA ARG A 64 -4.21 -5.98 -13.26
C ARG A 64 -5.49 -6.75 -13.02
N LYS A 65 -5.43 -7.78 -12.20
CA LYS A 65 -6.64 -8.39 -11.62
C LYS A 65 -6.68 -8.09 -10.14
N ALA A 66 -7.62 -7.26 -9.74
CA ALA A 66 -7.89 -7.05 -8.33
C ALA A 66 -8.31 -8.38 -7.69
N GLN A 67 -7.45 -8.91 -6.84
CA GLN A 67 -7.74 -10.10 -6.05
C GLN A 67 -7.78 -9.71 -4.58
N PHE A 68 -8.92 -9.19 -4.15
CA PHE A 68 -9.13 -8.94 -2.72
C PHE A 68 -9.26 -10.27 -2.00
N ALA A 69 -8.25 -10.63 -1.20
CA ALA A 69 -8.29 -11.86 -0.41
C ALA A 69 -9.45 -11.81 0.58
N LYS A 70 -10.42 -12.72 0.40
CA LYS A 70 -11.59 -12.80 1.28
C LYS A 70 -11.17 -13.28 2.67
N PRO A 71 -11.53 -12.56 3.74
CA PRO A 71 -11.26 -13.00 5.11
C PRO A 71 -12.02 -14.28 5.43
N ASN A 72 -11.37 -15.22 6.12
CA ASN A 72 -12.02 -16.42 6.67
C ASN A 72 -12.33 -16.27 8.16
N GLY A 73 -12.04 -15.13 8.74
CA GLY A 73 -12.19 -14.80 10.14
C GLY A 73 -11.39 -13.55 10.51
N VAL A 74 -11.22 -13.32 11.79
CA VAL A 74 -10.38 -12.24 12.29
C VAL A 74 -8.92 -12.69 12.30
N GLU A 75 -8.10 -11.99 11.55
CA GLU A 75 -6.66 -12.18 11.50
C GLU A 75 -5.95 -10.93 12.06
N ASN A 76 -4.84 -11.11 12.75
CA ASN A 76 -4.01 -9.97 13.16
C ASN A 76 -3.15 -9.54 11.98
N ILE A 77 -3.59 -8.50 11.27
CA ILE A 77 -2.90 -7.97 10.09
C ILE A 77 -1.96 -6.84 10.51
N LYS A 78 -0.68 -7.02 10.18
CA LYS A 78 0.33 -5.97 10.30
C LYS A 78 0.74 -5.52 8.91
N LEU A 79 0.69 -4.23 8.67
CA LEU A 79 1.19 -3.65 7.43
C LEU A 79 2.72 -3.61 7.46
N SER A 80 3.33 -3.78 6.29
CA SER A 80 4.79 -3.64 6.16
C SER A 80 5.20 -2.18 6.30
N GLU A 81 6.35 -1.93 6.91
CA GLU A 81 6.91 -0.56 6.97
C GLU A 81 7.34 -0.08 5.59
N VAL A 82 7.82 -0.97 4.75
CA VAL A 82 8.23 -0.72 3.38
C VAL A 82 7.69 -1.82 2.48
N TYR A 83 7.09 -1.45 1.38
CA TYR A 83 6.63 -2.36 0.32
C TYR A 83 7.55 -2.27 -0.89
N ASP A 84 7.90 -3.41 -1.48
CA ASP A 84 8.57 -3.44 -2.77
C ASP A 84 7.69 -2.81 -3.86
N THR A 85 8.31 -2.25 -4.90
CA THR A 85 7.61 -1.57 -6.00
C THR A 85 6.58 -2.48 -6.70
N THR A 86 6.84 -3.78 -6.77
CA THR A 86 5.98 -4.78 -7.43
C THR A 86 5.11 -5.56 -6.47
N GLU A 87 5.19 -5.29 -5.16
CA GLU A 87 4.38 -5.96 -4.15
C GLU A 87 2.94 -5.47 -4.19
N ASN A 88 1.98 -6.38 -4.00
CA ASN A 88 0.55 -6.10 -4.09
C ASN A 88 -0.05 -5.91 -2.69
N ALA A 89 0.16 -4.73 -2.10
CA ALA A 89 -0.41 -4.41 -0.79
C ALA A 89 -1.95 -4.45 -0.77
N GLY A 90 -2.60 -4.05 -1.86
CA GLY A 90 -4.06 -4.04 -1.99
C GLY A 90 -4.76 -5.40 -1.80
N ASN A 91 -4.04 -6.52 -2.00
CA ASN A 91 -4.62 -7.85 -1.86
C ASN A 91 -5.13 -8.14 -0.45
N ILE A 92 -4.55 -7.54 0.59
CA ILE A 92 -4.93 -7.76 1.99
C ILE A 92 -5.96 -6.75 2.50
N LEU A 93 -6.48 -5.85 1.65
CA LEU A 93 -7.39 -4.78 2.06
C LEU A 93 -8.55 -5.28 2.92
N LEU A 94 -9.33 -6.26 2.44
CA LEU A 94 -10.50 -6.75 3.17
C LEU A 94 -10.14 -7.37 4.52
N LYS A 95 -9.03 -8.09 4.59
CA LYS A 95 -8.51 -8.65 5.84
C LYS A 95 -8.09 -7.54 6.82
N TYR A 96 -7.43 -6.51 6.32
CA TYR A 96 -7.05 -5.35 7.11
C TYR A 96 -8.26 -4.58 7.63
N MET A 97 -9.27 -4.37 6.80
CA MET A 97 -10.53 -3.73 7.21
C MET A 97 -11.25 -4.52 8.31
N VAL A 98 -11.31 -5.86 8.20
CA VAL A 98 -11.89 -6.72 9.25
C VAL A 98 -11.07 -6.64 10.53
N HIS A 99 -9.74 -6.66 10.43
CA HIS A 99 -8.86 -6.46 11.57
C HIS A 99 -9.16 -5.12 12.27
N MET A 100 -9.22 -4.02 11.54
CA MET A 100 -9.52 -2.70 12.10
C MET A 100 -10.90 -2.64 12.75
N LYS A 101 -11.95 -3.22 12.16
CA LYS A 101 -13.29 -3.27 12.78
C LYS A 101 -13.28 -4.06 14.08
N THR A 102 -12.49 -5.10 14.16
CA THR A 102 -12.32 -5.88 15.38
C THR A 102 -11.59 -5.06 16.44
N GLN A 103 -10.50 -4.37 16.08
CA GLN A 103 -9.78 -3.48 16.99
C GLN A 103 -10.69 -2.33 17.47
N GLN A 104 -11.49 -1.74 16.59
CA GLN A 104 -12.48 -0.71 16.97
C GLN A 104 -13.47 -1.22 18.01
N SER A 105 -13.94 -2.47 17.86
CA SER A 105 -14.86 -3.08 18.82
C SER A 105 -14.21 -3.32 20.16
N PHE A 106 -12.97 -3.80 20.20
CA PHE A 106 -12.21 -4.00 21.43
C PHE A 106 -11.91 -2.66 22.11
N ALA A 107 -11.40 -1.67 21.38
CA ALA A 107 -11.15 -0.34 21.92
C ALA A 107 -12.41 0.30 22.54
N ARG A 108 -13.57 0.12 21.91
CA ARG A 108 -14.86 0.59 22.45
C ARG A 108 -15.19 -0.09 23.77
N ASN A 109 -14.97 -1.40 23.89
CA ASN A 109 -15.22 -2.14 25.12
C ASN A 109 -14.27 -1.75 26.26
N GLU A 110 -13.03 -1.41 25.94
CA GLU A 110 -12.01 -0.96 26.88
C GLU A 110 -12.12 0.56 27.19
N GLY A 111 -13.01 1.29 26.51
CA GLY A 111 -13.20 2.73 26.69
C GLY A 111 -12.15 3.61 26.01
N ASP A 112 -11.36 3.05 25.10
CA ASP A 112 -10.35 3.78 24.33
C ASP A 112 -11.01 4.52 23.15
N GLN A 113 -11.57 5.68 23.45
CA GLN A 113 -12.32 6.49 22.50
C GLN A 113 -11.40 7.03 21.38
N GLU A 114 -10.14 7.28 21.68
CA GLU A 114 -9.18 7.80 20.69
C GLU A 114 -8.97 6.79 19.54
N ILE A 115 -8.75 5.55 19.85
CA ILE A 115 -8.61 4.48 18.84
C ILE A 115 -9.91 4.27 18.09
N VAL A 116 -11.07 4.32 18.76
CA VAL A 116 -12.39 4.19 18.12
C VAL A 116 -12.60 5.26 17.06
N GLU A 117 -12.33 6.53 17.38
CA GLU A 117 -12.50 7.66 16.47
C GLU A 117 -11.49 7.63 15.32
N ARG A 118 -10.26 7.27 15.62
CA ARG A 118 -9.19 7.13 14.61
C ARG A 118 -9.55 6.08 13.56
N ILE A 119 -10.02 4.91 13.97
CA ILE A 119 -10.47 3.86 13.05
C ILE A 119 -11.70 4.33 12.26
N GLN A 120 -12.64 5.03 12.90
CA GLN A 120 -13.81 5.56 12.19
C GLN A 120 -13.40 6.55 11.10
N GLN A 121 -12.50 7.48 11.39
CA GLN A 121 -11.99 8.45 10.40
C GLN A 121 -11.30 7.79 9.21
N TRP A 122 -10.65 6.64 9.41
CA TRP A 122 -10.09 5.87 8.31
C TRP A 122 -11.18 5.33 7.38
N PHE A 123 -12.22 4.71 7.96
CA PHE A 123 -13.35 4.19 7.18
C PHE A 123 -14.08 5.31 6.44
N ASP A 124 -14.32 6.45 7.08
CA ASP A 124 -14.99 7.60 6.48
C ASP A 124 -14.21 8.14 5.27
N ARG A 125 -12.88 8.17 5.36
CA ARG A 125 -12.01 8.57 4.24
C ARG A 125 -12.01 7.55 3.11
N PHE A 126 -11.92 6.27 3.43
CA PHE A 126 -11.97 5.22 2.42
C PHE A 126 -13.32 5.21 1.70
N GLU A 127 -14.41 5.36 2.44
CA GLU A 127 -15.76 5.49 1.88
C GLU A 127 -15.88 6.73 0.97
N SER A 128 -15.36 7.87 1.40
CA SER A 128 -15.31 9.09 0.59
C SER A 128 -14.51 8.90 -0.70
N ALA A 129 -13.40 8.17 -0.64
CA ALA A 129 -12.63 7.84 -1.83
C ALA A 129 -13.43 6.94 -2.79
N LEU A 130 -14.15 5.94 -2.29
CA LEU A 130 -15.03 5.10 -3.12
C LEU A 130 -16.16 5.91 -3.76
N GLN A 131 -16.77 6.86 -3.03
CA GLN A 131 -17.82 7.73 -3.57
C GLN A 131 -17.31 8.57 -4.75
N VAL A 132 -16.08 9.07 -4.65
CA VAL A 132 -15.44 9.81 -5.75
C VAL A 132 -15.10 8.89 -6.93
N LEU A 133 -14.48 7.74 -6.66
CA LEU A 133 -14.05 6.80 -7.70
C LEU A 133 -15.21 6.21 -8.50
N LEU A 134 -16.34 5.97 -7.84
CA LEU A 134 -17.53 5.37 -8.46
C LEU A 134 -18.52 6.44 -8.94
N ASP A 135 -18.20 7.73 -8.75
CA ASP A 135 -19.09 8.87 -9.03
C ASP A 135 -20.50 8.70 -8.41
N GLU A 136 -20.55 8.18 -7.19
CA GLU A 136 -21.81 7.83 -6.52
C GLU A 136 -21.75 8.15 -5.01
N LYS A 137 -22.47 9.20 -4.62
CA LYS A 137 -22.47 9.72 -3.24
C LYS A 137 -23.24 8.85 -2.23
N SER A 138 -24.10 7.96 -2.72
CA SER A 138 -24.91 7.08 -1.86
C SER A 138 -24.14 5.83 -1.42
N ILE A 139 -22.88 5.69 -1.84
CA ILE A 139 -22.06 4.54 -1.46
C ILE A 139 -21.70 4.59 0.01
N HIS A 140 -21.93 3.47 0.68
CA HIS A 140 -21.55 3.19 2.05
C HIS A 140 -20.93 1.81 2.18
N LEU A 141 -19.99 1.67 3.11
CA LEU A 141 -19.39 0.39 3.46
C LEU A 141 -20.22 -0.28 4.56
N GLU A 142 -20.75 -1.45 4.29
CA GLU A 142 -21.47 -2.27 5.24
C GLU A 142 -20.60 -3.43 5.72
N TYR A 143 -20.36 -3.51 7.04
CA TYR A 143 -19.61 -4.63 7.62
C TYR A 143 -20.55 -5.79 7.95
N ASP A 144 -20.39 -6.90 7.24
CA ASP A 144 -21.06 -8.17 7.53
C ASP A 144 -20.23 -8.94 8.59
N TYR A 145 -20.50 -8.67 9.86
CA TYR A 145 -19.77 -9.29 10.98
C TYR A 145 -19.96 -10.81 11.09
N LYS A 146 -21.03 -11.37 10.49
CA LYS A 146 -21.30 -12.82 10.50
C LYS A 146 -20.40 -13.59 9.53
N ASN A 147 -20.07 -12.95 8.42
CA ASN A 147 -19.26 -13.52 7.35
C ASN A 147 -17.85 -12.91 7.27
N TYR A 148 -17.49 -12.02 8.22
CA TYR A 148 -16.21 -11.31 8.25
C TYR A 148 -15.88 -10.63 6.91
N ASN A 149 -16.87 -9.95 6.33
CA ASN A 149 -16.73 -9.35 4.99
C ASN A 149 -17.28 -7.93 4.96
N PHE A 150 -16.87 -7.19 3.94
CA PHE A 150 -17.41 -5.87 3.63
C PHE A 150 -18.21 -5.94 2.34
N LYS A 151 -19.35 -5.24 2.34
CA LYS A 151 -20.19 -5.02 1.18
C LYS A 151 -20.28 -3.54 0.86
N ILE A 152 -20.48 -3.25 -0.40
CA ILE A 152 -20.76 -1.91 -0.90
C ILE A 152 -22.28 -1.78 -0.96
N ARG A 153 -22.83 -0.81 -0.24
CA ARG A 153 -24.26 -0.45 -0.31
C ARG A 153 -24.38 0.78 -1.20
N GLN A 154 -25.34 0.76 -2.11
CA GLN A 154 -25.70 1.86 -2.98
C GLN A 154 -27.21 2.04 -2.95
N GLU A 155 -27.72 3.27 -3.04
CA GLU A 155 -29.14 3.53 -3.07
C GLU A 155 -29.80 2.84 -4.28
N GLY A 156 -30.95 2.21 -4.05
CA GLY A 156 -31.70 1.50 -5.11
C GLY A 156 -31.08 0.17 -5.56
N ARG A 157 -30.04 -0.32 -4.91
CA ARG A 157 -29.39 -1.61 -5.23
C ARG A 157 -29.17 -2.44 -3.98
N GLU A 158 -29.28 -3.77 -4.14
CA GLU A 158 -28.88 -4.69 -3.07
C GLU A 158 -27.38 -4.58 -2.78
N PRO A 159 -26.97 -4.71 -1.51
CA PRO A 159 -25.56 -4.67 -1.14
C PRO A 159 -24.77 -5.78 -1.86
N PHE A 160 -23.63 -5.42 -2.43
CA PHE A 160 -22.80 -6.31 -3.22
C PHE A 160 -21.35 -6.37 -2.71
N GLU A 161 -20.63 -7.44 -3.03
CA GLU A 161 -19.24 -7.64 -2.63
C GLU A 161 -18.27 -6.91 -3.58
N PHE A 162 -17.04 -6.67 -3.12
CA PHE A 162 -15.96 -6.09 -3.95
C PHE A 162 -15.64 -6.96 -5.18
N SER A 163 -15.87 -8.27 -5.08
CA SER A 163 -15.70 -9.23 -6.18
C SER A 163 -16.76 -9.11 -7.29
N GLU A 164 -17.86 -8.39 -7.04
CA GLU A 164 -18.95 -8.16 -7.98
C GLU A 164 -18.83 -6.85 -8.77
N LEU A 165 -17.77 -6.09 -8.52
CA LEU A 165 -17.43 -4.89 -9.30
C LEU A 165 -17.02 -5.28 -10.73
N SER A 166 -17.30 -4.39 -11.68
CA SER A 166 -16.75 -4.56 -13.04
C SER A 166 -15.22 -4.50 -13.02
N ASP A 167 -14.58 -5.09 -14.01
CA ASP A 167 -13.11 -5.14 -14.09
C ASP A 167 -12.47 -3.75 -14.02
N GLY A 168 -13.07 -2.74 -14.67
CA GLY A 168 -12.57 -1.36 -14.62
C GLY A 168 -12.61 -0.78 -13.21
N TYR A 169 -13.76 -0.83 -12.53
CA TYR A 169 -13.88 -0.33 -11.16
C TYR A 169 -13.02 -1.13 -10.18
N SER A 170 -12.98 -2.44 -10.33
CA SER A 170 -12.15 -3.32 -9.53
C SER A 170 -10.66 -2.95 -9.64
N SER A 171 -10.18 -2.69 -10.86
CA SER A 171 -8.80 -2.27 -11.13
C SER A 171 -8.46 -0.93 -10.47
N VAL A 172 -9.33 0.08 -10.58
CA VAL A 172 -9.09 1.39 -9.98
C VAL A 172 -9.12 1.33 -8.45
N ILE A 173 -10.12 0.62 -7.88
CA ILE A 173 -10.21 0.44 -6.42
C ILE A 173 -8.98 -0.31 -5.90
N TYR A 174 -8.49 -1.29 -6.65
CA TYR A 174 -7.28 -2.02 -6.30
C TYR A 174 -6.06 -1.11 -6.20
N ILE A 175 -5.82 -0.25 -7.22
CA ILE A 175 -4.73 0.72 -7.20
C ILE A 175 -4.83 1.64 -5.98
N VAL A 176 -6.01 2.22 -5.75
CA VAL A 176 -6.22 3.15 -4.63
C VAL A 176 -6.06 2.44 -3.29
N SER A 177 -6.57 1.23 -3.15
CA SER A 177 -6.42 0.42 -1.94
C SER A 177 -4.97 0.07 -1.65
N ASP A 178 -4.20 -0.31 -2.68
CA ASP A 178 -2.77 -0.59 -2.56
C ASP A 178 -2.01 0.65 -2.08
N LEU A 179 -2.27 1.80 -2.69
CA LEU A 179 -1.64 3.06 -2.30
C LEU A 179 -2.01 3.47 -0.86
N ILE A 180 -3.28 3.33 -0.47
CA ILE A 180 -3.72 3.61 0.90
C ILE A 180 -2.96 2.72 1.88
N LEU A 181 -2.85 1.42 1.65
CA LEU A 181 -2.17 0.51 2.56
C LEU A 181 -0.66 0.77 2.63
N ARG A 182 -0.02 1.17 1.52
CA ARG A 182 1.39 1.62 1.53
C ARG A 182 1.59 2.87 2.37
N MET A 183 0.63 3.77 2.36
CA MET A 183 0.67 5.00 3.16
C MET A 183 0.28 4.78 4.63
N ASP A 184 -0.47 3.78 4.97
CA ASP A 184 -1.19 3.65 6.24
C ASP A 184 -0.37 2.99 7.38
N LYS A 185 0.84 2.56 7.09
CA LYS A 185 1.71 1.80 7.99
C LYS A 185 1.95 2.41 9.37
N ASN A 186 1.95 3.74 9.47
CA ASN A 186 2.22 4.45 10.72
C ASN A 186 0.95 4.89 11.46
N TRP A 187 -0.22 4.69 10.84
CA TRP A 187 -1.47 5.21 11.35
C TRP A 187 -1.91 4.60 12.70
N LEU A 188 -1.73 3.28 12.86
CA LEU A 188 -2.01 2.57 14.11
C LEU A 188 -0.95 2.84 15.20
N LEU A 189 0.21 3.37 14.83
CA LEU A 189 1.32 3.61 15.76
C LEU A 189 1.27 4.96 16.49
N GLY A 190 0.23 5.76 16.29
CA GLY A 190 -0.01 6.95 17.11
C GLY A 190 0.46 8.27 16.53
N GLU A 191 0.94 8.32 15.30
CA GLU A 191 1.26 9.59 14.66
C GLU A 191 0.02 10.30 14.14
N GLU A 192 -0.04 11.63 14.28
CA GLU A 192 -1.18 12.42 13.82
C GLU A 192 -1.34 12.33 12.30
N ILE A 193 -2.56 12.03 11.86
CA ILE A 193 -2.94 11.88 10.45
C ILE A 193 -2.65 13.13 9.62
N SER A 194 -2.62 14.31 10.25
CA SER A 194 -2.31 15.60 9.62
C SER A 194 -0.88 15.71 9.08
N GLN A 195 0.04 14.81 9.47
CA GLN A 195 1.44 14.80 9.07
C GLN A 195 1.75 13.81 7.93
N TYR A 196 0.73 13.24 7.30
CA TYR A 196 0.92 12.28 6.21
C TYR A 196 1.35 12.98 4.92
N ASN A 197 2.64 13.26 4.80
CA ASN A 197 3.29 13.85 3.62
C ASN A 197 4.07 12.81 2.82
N ALA A 198 3.57 11.58 2.70
CA ALA A 198 4.24 10.59 1.88
C ALA A 198 4.30 11.09 0.44
N GLN A 199 5.52 11.17 -0.08
CA GLN A 199 5.79 11.42 -1.49
C GLN A 199 6.09 10.10 -2.18
N GLY A 200 5.99 10.07 -3.52
CA GLY A 200 6.31 8.82 -4.19
C GLY A 200 6.23 8.89 -5.70
N ILE A 201 6.56 7.75 -6.31
CA ILE A 201 6.40 7.52 -7.73
C ILE A 201 5.49 6.33 -7.93
N VAL A 202 4.42 6.55 -8.66
CA VAL A 202 3.49 5.51 -9.08
C VAL A 202 3.55 5.39 -10.59
N LEU A 203 3.87 4.19 -11.06
CA LEU A 203 3.85 3.85 -12.48
C LEU A 203 2.63 2.97 -12.75
N ILE A 204 1.77 3.42 -13.66
CA ILE A 204 0.57 2.70 -14.05
C ILE A 204 0.65 2.46 -15.54
N ASP A 205 0.65 1.19 -15.94
CA ASP A 205 0.67 0.77 -17.34
C ASP A 205 -0.78 0.58 -17.81
N GLU A 206 -1.18 1.20 -18.93
CA GLU A 206 -2.52 1.17 -19.51
C GLU A 206 -3.64 1.46 -18.47
N LEU A 207 -3.93 2.75 -18.27
CA LEU A 207 -5.00 3.19 -17.34
C LEU A 207 -6.40 3.16 -17.98
N GLU A 208 -6.52 2.74 -19.23
CA GLU A 208 -7.77 2.73 -20.00
C GLU A 208 -8.78 1.70 -19.50
#